data_1d1059f151b063165f4304f30dd00fdc
#
_entry.id   1d1059f151b063165f4304f30dd00fdc
#
_cell.length_a   1.000
_cell.length_b   1.000
_cell.length_c   1.000
_cell.angle_alpha   90.00
_cell.angle_beta   90.00
_cell.angle_gamma   90.00
#
_symmetry.space_group_name_H-M   'P 1'
#
loop_
_entity.id
_entity.type
_entity.pdbx_description
1 polymer ?
#
loop_
_entity_poly.entity_id
_entity_poly.type
_entity_poly.pdbx_seq_one_letter_code
_entity_poly.pdbx_strand_id
1 'polypeptide(L)'
;KGLGRMIREFGHSRGGNAQPAGNYEDAKKEEFIAAEKNVALFAGCRAVAVNTTGGRIASVVVRHIETGEETLLEAPLFADCTGDGTVGFLAGADFRMGRESRDEFGEELAPAAADRMTMGSSVQWYSVDAGKKTDFPVFSYGLRFDETNCEKVTMGEWKWETGMNLDQIADFERIRDYGLLVVYSNWSFLKNGLRDNGEFRNRELGWVAYVAGKRESRRLLGDYVLKQDD
;
A
#
# COMPACT_ATOMS: atom_id res chain seq x y z
N LYS A 1 25.89 0.70 12.00
CA LYS A 1 25.63 0.33 13.42
C LYS A 1 24.39 1.02 14.04
N GLY A 2 23.91 2.16 13.49
CA GLY A 2 22.76 2.93 14.00
C GLY A 2 21.38 2.38 13.60
N LEU A 3 21.21 1.97 12.34
CA LEU A 3 19.91 1.52 11.79
C LEU A 3 19.31 0.34 12.56
N GLY A 4 20.09 -0.66 12.94
CA GLY A 4 19.62 -1.81 13.70
C GLY A 4 19.12 -1.47 15.11
N ARG A 5 19.56 -0.35 15.70
CA ARG A 5 19.05 0.13 16.99
C ARG A 5 17.66 0.75 16.82
N MET A 6 17.49 1.64 15.85
CA MET A 6 16.18 2.25 15.58
C MET A 6 15.11 1.22 15.27
N ILE A 7 15.42 0.24 14.42
CA ILE A 7 14.49 -0.84 14.12
C ILE A 7 14.07 -1.60 15.39
N ARG A 8 15.02 -1.85 16.33
CA ARG A 8 14.69 -2.50 17.61
C ARG A 8 13.86 -1.61 18.54
N GLU A 9 14.10 -0.29 18.54
CA GLU A 9 13.35 0.66 19.37
C GLU A 9 11.92 0.85 18.87
N PHE A 10 11.72 0.94 17.56
CA PHE A 10 10.38 1.01 16.98
C PHE A 10 9.58 -0.28 17.13
N GLY A 11 10.27 -1.41 17.27
CA GLY A 11 9.64 -2.71 17.32
C GLY A 11 9.06 -3.14 15.98
N HIS A 12 8.62 -4.38 15.93
CA HIS A 12 7.83 -4.89 14.83
C HIS A 12 6.37 -4.91 15.26
N SER A 13 5.47 -4.53 14.36
CA SER A 13 4.09 -4.94 14.47
C SER A 13 4.02 -6.46 14.62
N ARG A 14 3.18 -6.96 15.49
CA ARG A 14 3.07 -8.38 15.79
C ARG A 14 2.30 -9.09 14.69
N GLY A 15 3.01 -9.72 13.75
CA GLY A 15 2.44 -10.53 12.68
C GLY A 15 1.82 -9.66 11.59
N GLY A 16 1.65 -10.06 10.41
CA GLY A 16 1.16 -9.54 9.16
C GLY A 16 0.52 -8.15 9.07
N ASN A 17 0.04 -7.80 7.87
CA ASN A 17 -0.47 -6.46 7.59
C ASN A 17 -1.99 -6.32 7.80
N ALA A 18 -2.75 -7.42 7.80
CA ALA A 18 -4.19 -7.41 8.02
C ALA A 18 -4.49 -7.76 9.50
N GLN A 19 -4.22 -6.83 10.39
CA GLN A 19 -4.32 -7.03 11.84
C GLN A 19 -5.15 -5.92 12.50
N PRO A 20 -5.68 -6.16 13.72
CA PRO A 20 -6.31 -5.11 14.51
C PRO A 20 -5.36 -3.94 14.79
N ALA A 21 -5.91 -2.73 14.83
CA ALA A 21 -5.16 -1.47 14.97
C ALA A 21 -4.11 -1.49 16.09
N GLY A 22 -4.42 -2.09 17.25
CA GLY A 22 -3.49 -2.17 18.38
C GLY A 22 -2.15 -2.91 18.09
N ASN A 23 -2.11 -3.73 17.03
CA ASN A 23 -0.88 -4.41 16.63
C ASN A 23 0.16 -3.47 15.98
N TYR A 24 -0.26 -2.30 15.51
CA TYR A 24 0.61 -1.35 14.82
C TYR A 24 1.32 -0.39 15.76
N GLU A 25 0.92 -0.35 17.03
CA GLU A 25 1.54 0.47 18.08
C GLU A 25 1.72 1.95 17.67
N ASP A 26 0.73 2.54 17.00
CA ASP A 26 0.84 3.88 16.43
C ASP A 26 1.09 4.95 17.52
N ALA A 27 0.46 4.82 18.69
CA ALA A 27 0.73 5.71 19.83
C ALA A 27 2.21 5.71 20.25
N LYS A 28 2.87 4.54 20.24
CA LYS A 28 4.30 4.44 20.55
C LYS A 28 5.16 5.15 19.51
N LYS A 29 4.76 5.10 18.24
CA LYS A 29 5.46 5.82 17.16
C LYS A 29 5.29 7.33 17.31
N GLU A 30 4.10 7.79 17.66
CA GLU A 30 3.81 9.20 17.93
C GLU A 30 4.62 9.70 19.13
N GLU A 31 4.64 8.98 20.25
CA GLU A 31 5.45 9.30 21.42
C GLU A 31 6.94 9.39 21.08
N PHE A 32 7.44 8.46 20.27
CA PHE A 32 8.83 8.45 19.85
C PHE A 32 9.20 9.71 19.05
N ILE A 33 8.35 10.11 18.10
CA ILE A 33 8.59 11.34 17.32
C ILE A 33 8.42 12.59 18.18
N ALA A 34 7.43 12.63 19.06
CA ALA A 34 7.19 13.76 19.95
C ALA A 34 8.34 14.01 20.95
N ALA A 35 9.10 12.97 21.29
CA ALA A 35 10.28 13.08 22.17
C ALA A 35 11.48 13.73 21.47
N GLU A 36 11.49 13.81 20.14
CA GLU A 36 12.60 14.36 19.35
C GLU A 36 12.48 15.89 19.23
N LYS A 37 13.20 16.62 20.04
CA LYS A 37 13.11 18.09 20.16
C LYS A 37 13.42 18.86 18.86
N ASN A 38 14.15 18.26 17.94
CA ASN A 38 14.57 18.88 16.67
C ASN A 38 13.69 18.42 15.49
N VAL A 39 12.56 17.72 15.75
CA VAL A 39 11.61 17.28 14.73
C VAL A 39 10.32 18.06 14.89
N ALA A 40 9.87 18.71 13.82
CA ALA A 40 8.53 19.26 13.71
C ALA A 40 7.67 18.29 12.87
N LEU A 41 6.62 17.75 13.46
CA LEU A 41 5.70 16.82 12.80
C LEU A 41 4.48 17.60 12.28
N PHE A 42 4.24 17.53 10.98
CA PHE A 42 3.03 18.02 10.32
C PHE A 42 2.10 16.83 10.03
N ALA A 43 1.47 16.29 11.08
CA ALA A 43 0.55 15.17 10.97
C ALA A 43 -0.68 15.54 10.13
N GLY A 44 -1.25 14.56 9.41
CA GLY A 44 -2.42 14.78 8.57
C GLY A 44 -2.16 15.65 7.33
N CYS A 45 -0.90 15.90 6.98
CA CYS A 45 -0.52 16.72 5.83
C CYS A 45 0.03 15.88 4.68
N ARG A 46 -0.22 16.33 3.46
CA ARG A 46 0.33 15.73 2.23
C ARG A 46 0.96 16.79 1.34
N ALA A 47 2.06 16.47 0.67
CA ALA A 47 2.65 17.34 -0.35
C ALA A 47 1.70 17.51 -1.54
N VAL A 48 1.43 18.76 -1.94
CA VAL A 48 0.51 19.10 -3.02
C VAL A 48 1.16 19.96 -4.10
N ALA A 49 2.25 20.68 -3.79
CA ALA A 49 3.00 21.45 -4.77
C ALA A 49 4.48 21.53 -4.36
N VAL A 50 5.34 21.76 -5.34
CA VAL A 50 6.79 21.95 -5.16
C VAL A 50 7.21 23.15 -5.99
N ASN A 51 7.98 24.05 -5.37
CA ASN A 51 8.63 25.14 -6.08
C ASN A 51 10.12 24.77 -6.29
N THR A 52 10.60 24.96 -7.50
CA THR A 52 11.98 24.69 -7.88
C THR A 52 12.70 25.95 -8.34
N THR A 53 13.99 26.05 -8.04
CA THR A 53 14.85 27.13 -8.52
C THR A 53 16.20 26.54 -8.91
N GLY A 54 16.63 26.79 -10.14
CA GLY A 54 17.92 26.31 -10.64
C GLY A 54 18.07 24.78 -10.60
N GLY A 55 16.99 24.04 -10.85
CA GLY A 55 16.96 22.56 -10.82
C GLY A 55 16.96 21.95 -9.41
N ARG A 56 16.72 22.75 -8.38
CA ARG A 56 16.63 22.30 -6.98
C ARG A 56 15.27 22.63 -6.39
N ILE A 57 14.81 21.80 -5.48
CA ILE A 57 13.60 22.09 -4.70
C ILE A 57 13.92 23.25 -3.74
N ALA A 58 13.19 24.35 -3.85
CA ALA A 58 13.28 25.50 -2.98
C ALA A 58 12.28 25.39 -1.82
N SER A 59 11.07 24.91 -2.10
CA SER A 59 10.03 24.71 -1.08
C SER A 59 9.04 23.65 -1.49
N VAL A 60 8.35 23.08 -0.50
CA VAL A 60 7.25 22.14 -0.66
C VAL A 60 6.02 22.71 0.02
N VAL A 61 4.89 22.73 -0.67
CA VAL A 61 3.59 23.07 -0.07
C VAL A 61 2.95 21.76 0.42
N VAL A 62 2.64 21.71 1.70
CA VAL A 62 1.85 20.63 2.29
C VAL A 62 0.46 21.13 2.64
N ARG A 63 -0.55 20.28 2.43
CA ARG A 63 -1.96 20.59 2.73
C ARG A 63 -2.48 19.62 3.77
N HIS A 64 -3.10 20.16 4.81
CA HIS A 64 -3.79 19.36 5.81
C HIS A 64 -5.05 18.72 5.18
N ILE A 65 -5.20 17.40 5.32
CA ILE A 65 -6.23 16.64 4.58
C ILE A 65 -7.66 16.93 5.03
N GLU A 66 -7.87 17.35 6.29
CA GLU A 66 -9.19 17.63 6.83
C GLU A 66 -9.56 19.11 6.70
N THR A 67 -8.63 20.02 6.99
CA THR A 67 -8.93 21.47 7.01
C THR A 67 -8.68 22.15 5.66
N GLY A 68 -7.85 21.54 4.79
CA GLY A 68 -7.42 22.15 3.54
C GLY A 68 -6.36 23.25 3.73
N GLU A 69 -5.94 23.54 4.95
CA GLU A 69 -4.92 24.55 5.23
C GLU A 69 -3.56 24.17 4.59
N GLU A 70 -2.91 25.14 3.97
CA GLU A 70 -1.61 24.94 3.33
C GLU A 70 -0.49 25.57 4.13
N THR A 71 0.61 24.84 4.23
CA THR A 71 1.86 25.30 4.85
C THR A 71 2.99 25.22 3.84
N LEU A 72 3.76 26.28 3.69
CA LEU A 72 4.98 26.29 2.90
C LEU A 72 6.18 25.87 3.76
N LEU A 73 6.88 24.83 3.32
CA LEU A 73 8.08 24.31 3.98
C LEU A 73 9.31 24.65 3.13
N GLU A 74 10.24 25.39 3.68
CA GLU A 74 11.53 25.72 3.07
C GLU A 74 12.66 25.01 3.80
N ALA A 75 13.56 24.38 3.05
CA ALA A 75 14.71 23.69 3.59
C ALA A 75 15.83 23.60 2.56
N PRO A 76 17.09 23.43 3.00
CA PRO A 76 18.20 23.20 2.08
C PRO A 76 18.19 21.80 1.46
N LEU A 77 17.52 20.82 2.09
CA LEU A 77 17.43 19.43 1.65
C LEU A 77 16.02 18.89 1.88
N PHE A 78 15.56 18.05 0.97
CA PHE A 78 14.28 17.34 1.04
C PHE A 78 14.51 15.86 0.84
N ALA A 79 13.78 15.03 1.60
CA ALA A 79 13.71 13.58 1.39
C ALA A 79 12.28 13.20 1.03
N ASP A 80 12.11 12.58 -0.14
CA ASP A 80 10.81 12.08 -0.59
C ASP A 80 10.58 10.66 -0.05
N CYS A 81 9.75 10.56 0.98
CA CYS A 81 9.31 9.30 1.58
C CYS A 81 7.80 9.07 1.37
N THR A 82 7.21 9.64 0.33
CA THR A 82 5.76 9.59 0.06
C THR A 82 5.27 8.22 -0.44
N GLY A 83 6.17 7.31 -0.76
CA GLY A 83 5.87 5.99 -1.32
C GLY A 83 5.65 6.02 -2.83
N ASP A 84 5.08 7.11 -3.36
CA ASP A 84 4.78 7.29 -4.79
C ASP A 84 5.77 8.25 -5.50
N GLY A 85 6.85 8.67 -4.84
CA GLY A 85 7.76 9.67 -5.37
C GLY A 85 7.04 11.00 -5.68
N THR A 86 6.09 11.40 -4.83
CA THR A 86 5.20 12.54 -5.10
C THR A 86 5.96 13.85 -5.14
N VAL A 87 6.89 14.07 -4.22
CA VAL A 87 7.67 15.32 -4.17
C VAL A 87 8.58 15.41 -5.40
N GLY A 88 9.28 14.33 -5.76
CA GLY A 88 10.10 14.26 -6.96
C GLY A 88 9.29 14.48 -8.23
N PHE A 89 8.11 13.85 -8.35
CA PHE A 89 7.20 14.03 -9.47
C PHE A 89 6.73 15.49 -9.61
N LEU A 90 6.30 16.10 -8.52
CA LEU A 90 5.87 17.51 -8.50
C LEU A 90 7.04 18.49 -8.78
N ALA A 91 8.26 18.08 -8.47
CA ALA A 91 9.48 18.82 -8.81
C ALA A 91 9.90 18.67 -10.29
N GLY A 92 9.24 17.78 -11.04
CA GLY A 92 9.59 17.51 -12.45
C GLY A 92 10.76 16.53 -12.61
N ALA A 93 11.07 15.72 -11.60
CA ALA A 93 12.08 14.67 -11.70
C ALA A 93 11.64 13.54 -12.63
N ASP A 94 12.59 12.97 -13.36
CA ASP A 94 12.35 11.80 -14.19
C ASP A 94 11.99 10.59 -13.31
N PHE A 95 11.11 9.74 -13.81
CA PHE A 95 10.68 8.53 -13.13
C PHE A 95 10.32 7.42 -14.10
N ARG A 96 10.23 6.20 -13.60
CA ARG A 96 9.75 5.02 -14.32
C ARG A 96 8.57 4.39 -13.59
N MET A 97 7.71 3.73 -14.36
CA MET A 97 6.67 2.80 -13.90
C MET A 97 6.66 1.59 -14.84
N GLY A 98 6.40 0.40 -14.28
CA GLY A 98 6.46 -0.83 -15.05
C GLY A 98 7.86 -1.46 -15.02
N ARG A 99 8.10 -2.45 -15.87
CA ARG A 99 9.34 -3.23 -15.87
C ARG A 99 10.24 -2.82 -17.04
N GLU A 100 11.52 -2.76 -16.76
CA GLU A 100 12.59 -2.59 -17.77
C GLU A 100 12.76 -3.87 -18.58
N SER A 101 13.27 -3.73 -19.80
CA SER A 101 13.65 -4.90 -20.60
C SER A 101 14.94 -5.53 -20.08
N ARG A 102 15.10 -6.83 -20.35
CA ARG A 102 16.33 -7.57 -20.03
C ARG A 102 17.58 -6.92 -20.60
N ASP A 103 17.48 -6.41 -21.82
CA ASP A 103 18.64 -5.85 -22.54
C ASP A 103 19.13 -4.54 -21.93
N GLU A 104 18.32 -3.85 -21.13
CA GLU A 104 18.70 -2.56 -20.55
C GLU A 104 19.78 -2.69 -19.48
N PHE A 105 19.65 -3.71 -18.60
CA PHE A 105 20.59 -3.92 -17.50
C PHE A 105 21.21 -5.32 -17.47
N GLY A 106 20.85 -6.21 -18.41
CA GLY A 106 21.35 -7.57 -18.49
C GLY A 106 20.74 -8.52 -17.43
N GLU A 107 19.59 -8.20 -16.87
CA GLU A 107 18.99 -8.91 -15.75
C GLU A 107 18.20 -10.13 -16.22
N GLU A 108 18.50 -11.32 -15.69
CA GLU A 108 17.87 -12.58 -16.11
C GLU A 108 16.36 -12.63 -15.83
N LEU A 109 15.92 -12.01 -14.74
CA LEU A 109 14.51 -12.03 -14.32
C LEU A 109 13.67 -10.96 -15.02
N ALA A 110 14.29 -10.02 -15.72
CA ALA A 110 13.58 -8.99 -16.46
C ALA A 110 12.87 -9.56 -17.70
N PRO A 111 11.74 -9.00 -18.13
CA PRO A 111 11.04 -9.40 -19.34
C PRO A 111 11.90 -9.13 -20.59
N ALA A 112 11.61 -9.84 -21.70
CA ALA A 112 12.32 -9.63 -22.97
C ALA A 112 12.13 -8.22 -23.54
N ALA A 113 10.98 -7.61 -23.28
CA ALA A 113 10.67 -6.23 -23.67
C ALA A 113 10.09 -5.48 -22.46
N ALA A 114 10.40 -4.19 -22.34
CA ALA A 114 9.84 -3.33 -21.31
C ALA A 114 8.31 -3.31 -21.41
N ASP A 115 7.64 -3.27 -20.26
CA ASP A 115 6.18 -3.21 -20.17
C ASP A 115 5.71 -2.27 -19.06
N ARG A 116 4.40 -2.14 -18.90
CA ARG A 116 3.79 -1.29 -17.88
C ARG A 116 3.36 -2.07 -16.62
N MET A 117 3.75 -3.33 -16.51
CA MET A 117 3.35 -4.17 -15.39
C MET A 117 4.07 -3.72 -14.12
N THR A 118 3.32 -3.50 -13.06
CA THR A 118 3.79 -3.22 -11.72
C THR A 118 3.34 -4.33 -10.77
N MET A 119 3.86 -4.35 -9.56
CA MET A 119 3.21 -5.10 -8.49
C MET A 119 1.82 -4.52 -8.25
N GLY A 120 0.81 -5.39 -8.14
CA GLY A 120 -0.55 -4.96 -7.92
C GLY A 120 -0.79 -4.39 -6.53
N SER A 121 -2.00 -3.94 -6.31
CA SER A 121 -2.49 -3.53 -4.99
C SER A 121 -3.47 -4.57 -4.43
N SER A 122 -3.49 -4.72 -3.11
CA SER A 122 -4.38 -5.65 -2.42
C SER A 122 -5.27 -4.93 -1.41
N VAL A 123 -6.56 -5.24 -1.43
CA VAL A 123 -7.46 -4.85 -0.34
C VAL A 123 -7.29 -5.86 0.79
N GLN A 124 -6.72 -5.40 1.90
CA GLN A 124 -6.46 -6.23 3.08
C GLN A 124 -7.73 -6.41 3.90
N TRP A 125 -7.85 -7.56 4.56
CA TRP A 125 -8.98 -7.88 5.41
C TRP A 125 -8.65 -8.98 6.42
N TYR A 126 -9.43 -9.06 7.49
CA TYR A 126 -9.41 -10.20 8.39
C TYR A 126 -10.82 -10.56 8.86
N SER A 127 -10.99 -11.81 9.24
CA SER A 127 -12.21 -12.30 9.86
C SER A 127 -11.99 -12.62 11.33
N VAL A 128 -13.06 -12.57 12.10
CA VAL A 128 -13.10 -12.95 13.52
C VAL A 128 -14.05 -14.13 13.74
N ASP A 129 -13.76 -14.95 14.73
CA ASP A 129 -14.67 -16.00 15.16
C ASP A 129 -15.73 -15.37 16.08
N ALA A 130 -16.98 -15.44 15.67
CA ALA A 130 -18.13 -14.93 16.45
C ALA A 130 -18.64 -15.93 17.50
N GLY A 131 -18.05 -17.12 17.62
CA GLY A 131 -18.46 -18.17 18.55
C GLY A 131 -19.81 -18.82 18.22
N LYS A 132 -20.46 -18.40 17.15
CA LYS A 132 -21.78 -18.90 16.68
C LYS A 132 -21.87 -18.75 15.17
N LYS A 133 -22.83 -19.47 14.57
CA LYS A 133 -23.11 -19.33 13.13
C LYS A 133 -23.41 -17.88 12.79
N THR A 134 -22.73 -17.35 11.76
CA THR A 134 -22.98 -16.04 11.18
C THR A 134 -23.37 -16.19 9.72
N ASP A 135 -24.24 -15.34 9.23
CA ASP A 135 -24.70 -15.32 7.84
C ASP A 135 -23.97 -14.20 7.08
N PHE A 136 -23.84 -14.38 5.78
CA PHE A 136 -23.34 -13.37 4.86
C PHE A 136 -24.20 -13.41 3.58
N PRO A 137 -24.54 -12.26 2.99
CA PRO A 137 -25.37 -12.23 1.78
C PRO A 137 -24.73 -12.99 0.62
N VAL A 138 -25.57 -13.62 -0.21
CA VAL A 138 -25.15 -14.12 -1.51
C VAL A 138 -24.87 -12.92 -2.41
N PHE A 139 -23.63 -12.79 -2.84
CA PHE A 139 -23.16 -11.66 -3.63
C PHE A 139 -23.35 -11.93 -5.12
N SER A 140 -24.61 -11.88 -5.59
CA SER A 140 -25.00 -12.34 -6.92
C SER A 140 -24.43 -11.53 -8.09
N TYR A 141 -24.04 -10.29 -7.86
CA TYR A 141 -23.41 -9.41 -8.85
C TYR A 141 -21.88 -9.35 -8.73
N GLY A 142 -21.32 -10.16 -7.83
CA GLY A 142 -19.89 -10.28 -7.62
C GLY A 142 -19.19 -11.14 -8.66
N LEU A 143 -17.91 -11.36 -8.41
CA LEU A 143 -17.10 -12.29 -9.18
C LEU A 143 -17.53 -13.74 -8.86
N ARG A 144 -17.39 -14.61 -9.83
CA ARG A 144 -17.70 -16.04 -9.64
C ARG A 144 -16.50 -16.76 -9.05
N PHE A 145 -16.70 -17.30 -7.86
CA PHE A 145 -15.75 -18.19 -7.20
C PHE A 145 -16.31 -19.61 -7.14
N ASP A 146 -15.39 -20.56 -7.13
CA ASP A 146 -15.66 -21.99 -6.92
C ASP A 146 -14.55 -22.62 -6.06
N GLU A 147 -14.60 -23.91 -5.84
CA GLU A 147 -13.64 -24.65 -5.01
C GLU A 147 -12.20 -24.60 -5.55
N THR A 148 -12.00 -24.27 -6.84
CA THR A 148 -10.70 -24.29 -7.52
C THR A 148 -10.01 -22.93 -7.52
N ASN A 149 -10.78 -21.84 -7.44
CA ASN A 149 -10.27 -20.48 -7.56
C ASN A 149 -10.50 -19.60 -6.32
N CYS A 150 -11.20 -20.11 -5.29
CA CYS A 150 -11.39 -19.39 -4.05
C CYS A 150 -10.12 -19.45 -3.17
N GLU A 151 -9.94 -18.44 -2.34
CA GLU A 151 -8.92 -18.42 -1.27
C GLU A 151 -9.57 -18.81 0.06
N LYS A 152 -9.23 -20.00 0.58
CA LYS A 152 -9.72 -20.53 1.85
C LYS A 152 -8.83 -20.05 3.01
N VAL A 153 -8.89 -18.76 3.30
CA VAL A 153 -8.09 -18.12 4.35
C VAL A 153 -8.96 -17.26 5.26
N THR A 154 -8.51 -17.06 6.48
CA THR A 154 -9.23 -16.27 7.48
C THR A 154 -8.81 -14.80 7.51
N MET A 155 -7.75 -14.47 6.80
CA MET A 155 -7.28 -13.11 6.53
C MET A 155 -6.61 -13.05 5.16
N GLY A 156 -6.71 -11.90 4.50
CA GLY A 156 -6.07 -11.63 3.22
C GLY A 156 -5.13 -10.43 3.34
N GLU A 157 -3.84 -10.67 3.23
CA GLU A 157 -2.83 -9.61 3.20
C GLU A 157 -2.51 -9.21 1.76
N TRP A 158 -1.76 -10.04 1.04
CA TRP A 158 -1.31 -9.81 -0.34
C TRP A 158 -1.83 -10.86 -1.32
N LYS A 159 -2.92 -11.55 -0.97
CA LYS A 159 -3.43 -12.70 -1.75
C LYS A 159 -4.01 -12.31 -3.09
N TRP A 160 -4.72 -11.21 -3.16
CA TRP A 160 -5.44 -10.77 -4.35
C TRP A 160 -4.83 -9.46 -4.87
N GLU A 161 -3.65 -9.55 -5.46
CA GLU A 161 -3.07 -8.41 -6.15
C GLU A 161 -3.86 -8.10 -7.42
N THR A 162 -4.35 -6.88 -7.52
CA THR A 162 -5.16 -6.39 -8.63
C THR A 162 -4.54 -5.17 -9.30
N GLY A 163 -4.92 -4.91 -10.54
CA GLY A 163 -4.50 -3.70 -11.24
C GLY A 163 -3.06 -3.68 -11.72
N MET A 164 -2.40 -4.85 -11.87
CA MET A 164 -0.99 -4.93 -12.29
C MET A 164 -0.68 -4.23 -13.62
N ASN A 165 -1.65 -4.13 -14.53
CA ASN A 165 -1.52 -3.47 -15.83
C ASN A 165 -2.10 -2.04 -15.85
N LEU A 166 -2.52 -1.52 -14.70
CA LEU A 166 -3.10 -0.19 -14.54
C LEU A 166 -2.10 0.76 -13.90
N ASP A 167 -2.35 2.04 -14.05
CA ASP A 167 -1.58 3.06 -13.34
C ASP A 167 -1.97 3.03 -11.84
N GLN A 168 -1.04 2.60 -10.99
CA GLN A 168 -1.28 2.42 -9.55
C GLN A 168 -1.61 3.74 -8.82
N ILE A 169 -1.48 4.88 -9.47
CA ILE A 169 -1.81 6.19 -8.92
C ILE A 169 -3.07 6.75 -9.58
N ALA A 170 -3.08 6.83 -10.90
CA ALA A 170 -4.21 7.41 -11.64
C ALA A 170 -5.47 6.53 -11.57
N ASP A 171 -5.32 5.20 -11.60
CA ASP A 171 -6.42 4.24 -11.53
C ASP A 171 -6.65 3.70 -10.09
N PHE A 172 -6.07 4.32 -9.06
CA PHE A 172 -6.06 3.78 -7.70
C PHE A 172 -7.46 3.47 -7.14
N GLU A 173 -8.42 4.37 -7.33
CA GLU A 173 -9.81 4.17 -6.92
C GLU A 173 -10.45 2.95 -7.60
N ARG A 174 -10.24 2.82 -8.90
CA ARG A 174 -10.73 1.69 -9.70
C ARG A 174 -10.12 0.36 -9.25
N ILE A 175 -8.82 0.36 -8.94
CA ILE A 175 -8.09 -0.80 -8.43
C ILE A 175 -8.63 -1.20 -7.07
N ARG A 176 -8.85 -0.24 -6.16
CA ARG A 176 -9.45 -0.46 -4.84
C ARG A 176 -10.85 -1.05 -4.97
N ASP A 177 -11.71 -0.48 -5.81
CA ASP A 177 -13.09 -0.92 -5.96
C ASP A 177 -13.16 -2.36 -6.49
N TYR A 178 -12.28 -2.70 -7.43
CA TYR A 178 -12.16 -4.08 -7.90
C TYR A 178 -11.63 -5.01 -6.80
N GLY A 179 -10.65 -4.58 -6.00
CA GLY A 179 -10.15 -5.33 -4.86
C GLY A 179 -11.22 -5.60 -3.80
N LEU A 180 -12.09 -4.61 -3.51
CA LEU A 180 -13.26 -4.79 -2.64
C LEU A 180 -14.23 -5.83 -3.23
N LEU A 181 -14.48 -5.75 -4.54
CA LEU A 181 -15.32 -6.74 -5.23
C LEU A 181 -14.77 -8.16 -5.08
N VAL A 182 -13.44 -8.33 -5.22
CA VAL A 182 -12.76 -9.62 -5.02
C VAL A 182 -12.98 -10.13 -3.59
N VAL A 183 -12.70 -9.32 -2.57
CA VAL A 183 -12.80 -9.71 -1.16
C VAL A 183 -14.22 -10.16 -0.83
N TYR A 184 -15.23 -9.34 -1.13
CA TYR A 184 -16.62 -9.65 -0.79
C TYR A 184 -17.17 -10.84 -1.59
N SER A 185 -16.76 -11.00 -2.85
CA SER A 185 -17.19 -12.15 -3.67
C SER A 185 -16.59 -13.46 -3.15
N ASN A 186 -15.30 -13.49 -2.84
CA ASN A 186 -14.64 -14.64 -2.24
C ASN A 186 -15.27 -14.98 -0.87
N TRP A 187 -15.47 -13.98 -0.03
CA TRP A 187 -16.07 -14.18 1.29
C TRP A 187 -17.51 -14.74 1.19
N SER A 188 -18.30 -14.21 0.26
CA SER A 188 -19.65 -14.72 -0.02
C SER A 188 -19.61 -16.20 -0.44
N PHE A 189 -18.64 -16.60 -1.27
CA PHE A 189 -18.47 -17.99 -1.66
C PHE A 189 -18.06 -18.87 -0.47
N LEU A 190 -17.11 -18.43 0.36
CA LEU A 190 -16.68 -19.17 1.58
C LEU A 190 -17.85 -19.42 2.54
N LYS A 191 -18.78 -18.46 2.64
CA LYS A 191 -19.94 -18.57 3.53
C LYS A 191 -21.07 -19.41 2.94
N ASN A 192 -21.31 -19.34 1.64
CA ASN A 192 -22.54 -19.87 1.01
C ASN A 192 -22.28 -20.95 -0.04
N GLY A 193 -21.09 -21.01 -0.65
CA GLY A 193 -20.79 -21.86 -1.79
C GLY A 193 -19.93 -23.08 -1.50
N LEU A 194 -19.14 -23.06 -0.42
CA LEU A 194 -18.34 -24.22 -0.03
C LEU A 194 -19.22 -25.40 0.38
N ARG A 195 -18.86 -26.60 -0.07
CA ARG A 195 -19.51 -27.86 0.35
C ARG A 195 -19.34 -28.10 1.84
N ASP A 196 -18.14 -27.82 2.35
CA ASP A 196 -17.82 -27.81 3.78
C ASP A 196 -17.25 -26.44 4.14
N ASN A 197 -18.06 -25.60 4.78
CA ASN A 197 -17.68 -24.29 5.25
C ASN A 197 -17.35 -24.27 6.75
N GLY A 198 -17.00 -25.43 7.34
CA GLY A 198 -16.82 -25.63 8.79
C GLY A 198 -16.04 -24.52 9.47
N GLU A 199 -14.85 -24.17 8.97
CA GLU A 199 -14.04 -23.10 9.52
C GLU A 199 -14.69 -21.71 9.37
N PHE A 200 -15.38 -21.45 8.26
CA PHE A 200 -15.97 -20.15 7.94
C PHE A 200 -17.37 -19.96 8.53
N ARG A 201 -18.03 -21.04 8.97
CA ARG A 201 -19.40 -21.03 9.45
C ARG A 201 -19.64 -20.01 10.56
N ASN A 202 -18.70 -19.95 11.50
CA ASN A 202 -18.80 -19.09 12.69
C ASN A 202 -18.00 -17.78 12.54
N ARG A 203 -17.42 -17.52 11.36
CA ARG A 203 -16.62 -16.31 11.14
C ARG A 203 -17.42 -15.21 10.46
N GLU A 204 -17.07 -13.98 10.79
CA GLU A 204 -17.55 -12.78 10.13
C GLU A 204 -16.37 -11.88 9.75
N LEU A 205 -16.53 -11.01 8.77
CA LEU A 205 -15.53 -10.00 8.44
C LEU A 205 -15.40 -9.02 9.60
N GLY A 206 -14.25 -9.05 10.26
CA GLY A 206 -13.93 -8.14 11.35
C GLY A 206 -13.50 -6.76 10.84
N TRP A 207 -12.82 -6.75 9.71
CA TRP A 207 -12.36 -5.54 9.05
C TRP A 207 -12.00 -5.80 7.59
N VAL A 208 -12.29 -4.82 6.74
CA VAL A 208 -11.86 -4.75 5.34
C VAL A 208 -11.30 -3.36 5.10
N ALA A 209 -10.10 -3.28 4.51
CA ALA A 209 -9.47 -2.01 4.21
C ALA A 209 -10.29 -1.22 3.20
N TYR A 210 -10.48 0.07 3.46
CA TYR A 210 -11.09 1.01 2.51
C TYR A 210 -10.06 1.62 1.54
N VAL A 211 -8.77 1.35 1.77
CA VAL A 211 -7.64 1.75 0.93
C VAL A 211 -6.89 0.49 0.52
N ALA A 212 -6.58 0.34 -0.76
CA ALA A 212 -5.76 -0.76 -1.22
C ALA A 212 -4.30 -0.57 -0.80
N GLY A 213 -3.66 -1.63 -0.30
CA GLY A 213 -2.24 -1.66 -0.02
C GLY A 213 -1.46 -1.68 -1.34
N LYS A 214 -0.82 -0.58 -1.68
CA LYS A 214 0.00 -0.42 -2.87
C LYS A 214 1.45 -0.78 -2.56
N ARG A 215 2.10 -1.48 -3.48
CA ARG A 215 3.48 -1.95 -3.31
C ARG A 215 4.47 -1.27 -4.23
N GLU A 216 4.02 -0.88 -5.42
CA GLU A 216 4.86 -0.26 -6.44
C GLU A 216 4.08 0.84 -7.16
N SER A 217 4.78 1.92 -7.52
CA SER A 217 4.27 2.97 -8.39
C SER A 217 5.45 3.65 -9.11
N ARG A 218 5.63 4.95 -8.95
CA ARG A 218 6.76 5.68 -9.53
C ARG A 218 8.07 5.31 -8.84
N ARG A 219 9.08 5.03 -9.63
CA ARG A 219 10.48 4.93 -9.20
C ARG A 219 11.22 6.14 -9.77
N LEU A 220 11.59 7.09 -8.91
CA LEU A 220 12.35 8.26 -9.32
C LEU A 220 13.73 7.82 -9.82
N LEU A 221 14.19 8.41 -10.92
CA LEU A 221 15.53 8.17 -11.44
C LEU A 221 16.51 9.05 -10.67
N GLY A 222 17.40 8.40 -9.94
CA GLY A 222 18.53 9.06 -9.24
C GLY A 222 19.81 8.98 -10.05
N ASP A 223 20.90 9.48 -9.46
CA ASP A 223 22.24 9.39 -10.04
C ASP A 223 22.70 7.94 -10.17
N TYR A 224 22.09 7.05 -9.41
CA TYR A 224 22.35 5.62 -9.46
C TYR A 224 21.04 4.83 -9.51
N VAL A 225 20.97 3.87 -10.42
CA VAL A 225 19.85 2.93 -10.53
C VAL A 225 20.31 1.57 -10.02
N LEU A 226 19.67 1.06 -8.96
CA LEU A 226 19.93 -0.27 -8.42
C LEU A 226 19.61 -1.35 -9.46
N LYS A 227 20.45 -2.37 -9.53
CA LYS A 227 20.35 -3.51 -10.45
C LYS A 227 20.36 -4.82 -9.68
N GLN A 228 20.07 -5.93 -10.37
CA GLN A 228 20.04 -7.26 -9.78
C GLN A 228 21.38 -7.65 -9.12
N ASP A 229 22.50 -7.18 -9.65
CA ASP A 229 23.84 -7.56 -9.18
C ASP A 229 24.40 -6.65 -8.08
N ASP A 230 23.65 -5.65 -7.60
CA ASP A 230 24.02 -4.78 -6.48
C ASP A 230 23.65 -5.44 -5.13
#